data_93725dc557782a39477f1fe6f83d3c1c
#
_entry.id   93725dc557782a39477f1fe6f83d3c1c
#
_cell.length_a   1.000
_cell.length_b   1.000
_cell.length_c   1.000
_cell.angle_alpha   90.00
_cell.angle_beta   90.00
_cell.angle_gamma   90.00
#
_symmetry.space_group_name_H-M   'P 1'
#
loop_
_entity.id
_entity.type
_entity.pdbx_description
1 polymer ?
#
loop_
_entity_poly.entity_id
_entity_poly.type
_entity_poly.pdbx_seq_one_letter_code
_entity_poly.pdbx_strand_id
1 'polypeptide(L)'
;MTFADELRELLPADLPLRDEVAAKAARHLDLIVEANQQFNLTRIVSPREAAIKHVVDCVTPWRLFKNADRVADAGSGPGFPGIPLSLVLPEVRFTLLESTQKKARFLESVVRRLELKNVEVVAERAEDWLAKHRVAIVISRAVAPLLRGVPLFAPALRGGARILFYKGPDVTAEIAEAAPETNKRQLRLRVIERYGLPDDLGARTIVEMTRVKS
;
A
#
# COMPACT_ATOMS: atom_id res chain seq x y z
N MET A 1 22.82 -13.22 1.75
CA MET A 1 22.31 -12.41 0.63
C MET A 1 21.85 -11.07 1.16
N THR A 2 22.04 -10.00 0.41
CA THR A 2 21.57 -8.66 0.74
C THR A 2 20.11 -8.48 0.32
N PHE A 3 19.43 -7.44 0.80
CA PHE A 3 18.08 -7.11 0.29
C PHE A 3 18.07 -6.90 -1.23
N ALA A 4 19.15 -6.32 -1.80
CA ALA A 4 19.26 -6.09 -3.23
C ALA A 4 19.35 -7.39 -4.03
N ASP A 5 20.07 -8.38 -3.53
CA ASP A 5 20.20 -9.69 -4.19
C ASP A 5 18.85 -10.42 -4.20
N GLU A 6 18.15 -10.44 -3.04
CA GLU A 6 16.82 -11.06 -2.94
C GLU A 6 15.81 -10.38 -3.86
N LEU A 7 15.80 -9.04 -3.91
CA LEU A 7 14.87 -8.31 -4.75
C LEU A 7 15.15 -8.50 -6.26
N ARG A 8 16.42 -8.58 -6.68
CA ARG A 8 16.74 -8.89 -8.07
C ARG A 8 16.27 -10.28 -8.50
N GLU A 9 16.23 -11.25 -7.58
CA GLU A 9 15.70 -12.58 -7.85
C GLU A 9 14.17 -12.57 -7.88
N LEU A 10 13.53 -11.95 -6.87
CA LEU A 10 12.12 -12.13 -6.53
C LEU A 10 11.15 -11.19 -7.23
N LEU A 11 11.60 -10.01 -7.67
CA LEU A 11 10.72 -9.05 -8.34
C LEU A 11 10.19 -9.62 -9.67
N PRO A 12 8.90 -9.37 -10.02
CA PRO A 12 8.32 -9.80 -11.28
C PRO A 12 9.17 -9.40 -12.48
N ALA A 13 9.38 -10.32 -13.45
CA ALA A 13 10.22 -10.07 -14.62
C ALA A 13 9.71 -8.93 -15.51
N ASP A 14 8.40 -8.67 -15.49
CA ASP A 14 7.71 -7.66 -16.28
C ASP A 14 7.49 -6.35 -15.50
N LEU A 15 8.13 -6.20 -14.32
CA LEU A 15 8.03 -4.99 -13.52
C LEU A 15 8.76 -3.82 -14.22
N PRO A 16 8.13 -2.66 -14.41
CA PRO A 16 8.81 -1.47 -14.91
C PRO A 16 9.99 -1.07 -14.02
N LEU A 17 11.07 -0.59 -14.62
CA LEU A 17 12.25 -0.08 -13.91
C LEU A 17 12.84 -1.07 -12.89
N ARG A 18 12.73 -2.37 -13.16
CA ARG A 18 12.97 -3.47 -12.22
C ARG A 18 14.27 -3.34 -11.43
N ASP A 19 15.37 -3.00 -12.08
CA ASP A 19 16.69 -2.89 -11.43
C ASP A 19 16.76 -1.65 -10.50
N GLU A 20 16.19 -0.53 -10.94
CA GLU A 20 16.10 0.68 -10.10
C GLU A 20 15.18 0.45 -8.89
N VAL A 21 14.05 -0.20 -9.11
CA VAL A 21 13.12 -0.62 -8.04
C VAL A 21 13.84 -1.52 -7.04
N ALA A 22 14.58 -2.53 -7.52
CA ALA A 22 15.34 -3.43 -6.63
C ALA A 22 16.37 -2.66 -5.78
N ALA A 23 17.11 -1.75 -6.38
CA ALA A 23 18.13 -0.97 -5.67
C ALA A 23 17.52 -0.02 -4.63
N LYS A 24 16.52 0.77 -5.01
CA LYS A 24 15.87 1.74 -4.11
C LYS A 24 15.03 1.07 -3.02
N ALA A 25 14.32 -0.03 -3.35
CA ALA A 25 13.56 -0.79 -2.36
C ALA A 25 14.49 -1.49 -1.35
N ALA A 26 15.64 -2.01 -1.78
CA ALA A 26 16.65 -2.53 -0.87
C ALA A 26 17.12 -1.45 0.10
N ARG A 27 17.42 -0.25 -0.41
CA ARG A 27 17.81 0.89 0.45
C ARG A 27 16.70 1.29 1.42
N HIS A 28 15.43 1.22 1.01
CA HIS A 28 14.30 1.43 1.93
C HIS A 28 14.29 0.41 3.06
N LEU A 29 14.48 -0.87 2.75
CA LEU A 29 14.56 -1.93 3.77
C LEU A 29 15.74 -1.72 4.73
N ASP A 30 16.92 -1.32 4.23
CA ASP A 30 18.07 -0.95 5.09
C ASP A 30 17.70 0.17 6.06
N LEU A 31 17.02 1.22 5.59
CA LEU A 31 16.56 2.34 6.43
C LEU A 31 15.57 1.90 7.51
N ILE A 32 14.71 0.92 7.20
CA ILE A 32 13.80 0.33 8.17
C ILE A 32 14.58 -0.43 9.26
N VAL A 33 15.60 -1.21 8.88
CA VAL A 33 16.45 -1.94 9.84
C VAL A 33 17.21 -0.94 10.73
N GLU A 34 17.79 0.11 10.14
CA GLU A 34 18.45 1.20 10.91
C GLU A 34 17.46 1.82 11.94
N ALA A 35 16.25 2.16 11.51
CA ALA A 35 15.24 2.79 12.36
C ALA A 35 14.67 1.84 13.43
N ASN A 36 14.59 0.54 13.14
CA ASN A 36 14.11 -0.46 14.10
C ASN A 36 14.99 -0.55 15.36
N GLN A 37 16.24 -0.11 15.31
CA GLN A 37 17.11 0.00 16.50
C GLN A 37 16.61 1.04 17.50
N GLN A 38 15.83 2.02 17.04
CA GLN A 38 15.32 3.12 17.86
C GLN A 38 13.82 2.99 18.18
N PHE A 39 13.05 2.38 17.29
CA PHE A 39 11.62 2.15 17.47
C PHE A 39 11.10 1.08 16.50
N ASN A 40 10.13 0.29 16.94
CA ASN A 40 9.59 -0.84 16.19
C ASN A 40 8.72 -0.37 15.03
N LEU A 41 9.26 -0.44 13.81
CA LEU A 41 8.50 -0.22 12.56
C LEU A 41 7.89 -1.52 12.03
N THR A 42 8.66 -2.60 12.04
CA THR A 42 8.24 -3.93 11.61
C THR A 42 9.00 -5.02 12.37
N ARG A 43 8.39 -6.19 12.47
CA ARG A 43 9.03 -7.40 13.03
C ARG A 43 9.75 -8.24 11.96
N ILE A 44 9.47 -7.98 10.68
CA ILE A 44 10.01 -8.74 9.56
C ILE A 44 11.25 -8.01 9.05
N VAL A 45 12.42 -8.56 9.36
CA VAL A 45 13.73 -7.96 9.04
C VAL A 45 14.69 -8.93 8.36
N SER A 46 14.35 -10.23 8.25
CA SER A 46 15.17 -11.15 7.48
C SER A 46 15.14 -10.78 5.99
N PRO A 47 16.28 -10.80 5.28
CA PRO A 47 16.34 -10.25 3.92
C PRO A 47 15.30 -10.83 2.97
N ARG A 48 15.17 -12.15 2.88
CA ARG A 48 14.26 -12.80 1.95
C ARG A 48 12.79 -12.59 2.30
N GLU A 49 12.42 -12.77 3.57
CA GLU A 49 11.04 -12.56 4.01
C GLU A 49 10.60 -11.10 3.88
N ALA A 50 11.49 -10.15 4.20
CA ALA A 50 11.22 -8.72 4.05
C ALA A 50 11.09 -8.33 2.58
N ALA A 51 11.94 -8.85 1.69
CA ALA A 51 11.83 -8.64 0.26
C ALA A 51 10.45 -9.12 -0.26
N ILE A 52 10.00 -10.31 0.15
CA ILE A 52 8.72 -10.88 -0.28
C ILE A 52 7.53 -10.12 0.33
N LYS A 53 7.45 -10.04 1.67
CA LYS A 53 6.26 -9.50 2.37
C LYS A 53 6.15 -7.98 2.36
N HIS A 54 7.27 -7.28 2.16
CA HIS A 54 7.27 -5.81 2.19
C HIS A 54 7.41 -5.18 0.81
N VAL A 55 8.04 -5.85 -0.17
CA VAL A 55 8.24 -5.25 -1.49
C VAL A 55 7.46 -6.01 -2.56
N VAL A 56 7.73 -7.31 -2.75
CA VAL A 56 7.05 -8.11 -3.80
C VAL A 56 5.52 -8.07 -3.62
N ASP A 57 5.05 -8.28 -2.38
CA ASP A 57 3.62 -8.16 -2.03
C ASP A 57 3.01 -6.82 -2.46
N CYS A 58 3.76 -5.72 -2.29
CA CYS A 58 3.29 -4.38 -2.63
C CYS A 58 3.22 -4.15 -4.14
N VAL A 59 4.25 -4.59 -4.88
CA VAL A 59 4.39 -4.24 -6.30
C VAL A 59 3.68 -5.22 -7.24
N THR A 60 3.36 -6.44 -6.80
CA THR A 60 2.70 -7.43 -7.65
C THR A 60 1.47 -6.87 -8.39
N PRO A 61 0.52 -6.18 -7.73
CA PRO A 61 -0.66 -5.64 -8.41
C PRO A 61 -0.44 -4.25 -9.03
N TRP A 62 0.78 -3.86 -9.40
CA TRP A 62 1.12 -2.52 -9.89
C TRP A 62 0.25 -2.04 -11.07
N ARG A 63 -0.22 -2.97 -11.91
CA ARG A 63 -1.04 -2.64 -13.07
C ARG A 63 -2.37 -1.99 -12.70
N LEU A 64 -2.88 -2.20 -11.49
CA LEU A 64 -4.11 -1.57 -11.00
C LEU A 64 -3.98 -0.06 -10.84
N PHE A 65 -2.75 0.46 -10.78
CA PHE A 65 -2.43 1.86 -10.46
C PHE A 65 -1.91 2.67 -11.65
N LYS A 66 -1.48 2.03 -12.74
CA LYS A 66 -0.77 2.66 -13.87
C LYS A 66 -1.49 3.84 -14.54
N ASN A 67 -2.82 3.91 -14.41
CA ASN A 67 -3.65 4.96 -15.01
C ASN A 67 -4.16 5.97 -13.97
N ALA A 68 -3.68 5.92 -12.74
CA ALA A 68 -4.03 6.87 -11.70
C ALA A 68 -3.14 8.13 -11.82
N ASP A 69 -3.72 9.30 -11.61
CA ASP A 69 -2.95 10.55 -11.47
C ASP A 69 -2.42 10.71 -10.04
N ARG A 70 -3.22 10.30 -9.06
CA ARG A 70 -2.88 10.38 -7.63
C ARG A 70 -3.38 9.17 -6.86
N VAL A 71 -2.51 8.63 -6.01
CA VAL A 71 -2.80 7.52 -5.09
C VAL A 71 -2.54 7.98 -3.66
N ALA A 72 -3.48 7.73 -2.74
CA ALA A 72 -3.28 7.93 -1.31
C ALA A 72 -3.06 6.59 -0.61
N ASP A 73 -1.99 6.46 0.14
CA ASP A 73 -1.70 5.31 0.98
C ASP A 73 -2.15 5.58 2.41
N ALA A 74 -3.25 4.97 2.80
CA ALA A 74 -3.90 5.20 4.08
C ALA A 74 -3.28 4.33 5.18
N GLY A 75 -2.60 4.97 6.13
CA GLY A 75 -1.89 4.29 7.20
C GLY A 75 -0.60 3.64 6.69
N SER A 76 0.25 4.41 6.02
CA SER A 76 1.46 3.93 5.33
C SER A 76 2.46 3.20 6.23
N GLY A 77 2.43 3.45 7.54
CA GLY A 77 3.33 2.80 8.49
C GLY A 77 4.81 3.05 8.16
N PRO A 78 5.59 1.99 7.86
CA PRO A 78 6.97 2.14 7.39
C PRO A 78 7.08 2.46 5.89
N GLY A 79 5.97 2.74 5.20
CA GLY A 79 5.93 3.12 3.79
C GLY A 79 5.37 2.06 2.84
N PHE A 80 4.58 1.12 3.35
CA PHE A 80 4.04 0.02 2.55
C PHE A 80 2.51 0.07 2.44
N PRO A 81 1.94 -0.01 1.22
CA PRO A 81 2.61 -0.32 -0.05
C PRO A 81 3.10 0.92 -0.85
N GLY A 82 2.90 2.14 -0.35
CA GLY A 82 3.07 3.37 -1.12
C GLY A 82 4.48 3.58 -1.68
N ILE A 83 5.57 3.39 -0.90
CA ILE A 83 6.93 3.59 -1.38
C ILE A 83 7.30 2.58 -2.49
N PRO A 84 7.15 1.25 -2.34
CA PRO A 84 7.43 0.33 -3.43
C PRO A 84 6.66 0.64 -4.72
N LEU A 85 5.36 0.98 -4.60
CA LEU A 85 4.55 1.34 -5.77
C LEU A 85 5.02 2.64 -6.44
N SER A 86 5.46 3.62 -5.67
CA SER A 86 5.97 4.90 -6.20
C SER A 86 7.26 4.72 -7.00
N LEU A 87 8.08 3.72 -6.66
CA LEU A 87 9.28 3.37 -7.42
C LEU A 87 8.94 2.75 -8.78
N VAL A 88 7.88 1.95 -8.83
CA VAL A 88 7.41 1.29 -10.07
C VAL A 88 6.71 2.28 -11.01
N LEU A 89 6.07 3.32 -10.44
CA LEU A 89 5.18 4.23 -11.15
C LEU A 89 5.59 5.70 -10.91
N PRO A 90 6.74 6.14 -11.45
CA PRO A 90 7.27 7.49 -11.20
C PRO A 90 6.37 8.63 -11.71
N GLU A 91 5.48 8.36 -12.67
CA GLU A 91 4.52 9.33 -13.20
C GLU A 91 3.27 9.49 -12.32
N VAL A 92 3.03 8.57 -11.38
CA VAL A 92 1.90 8.61 -10.47
C VAL A 92 2.31 9.33 -9.18
N ARG A 93 1.49 10.25 -8.71
CA ARG A 93 1.73 10.95 -7.44
C ARG A 93 1.21 10.12 -6.27
N PHE A 94 2.04 9.90 -5.26
CA PHE A 94 1.68 9.19 -4.04
C PHE A 94 1.65 10.13 -2.85
N THR A 95 0.56 10.09 -2.07
CA THR A 95 0.47 10.76 -0.77
C THR A 95 0.42 9.69 0.31
N LEU A 96 1.45 9.67 1.16
CA LEU A 96 1.56 8.74 2.28
C LEU A 96 0.92 9.37 3.52
N LEU A 97 -0.17 8.79 4.00
CA LEU A 97 -0.92 9.28 5.16
C LEU A 97 -0.58 8.46 6.40
N GLU A 98 0.11 9.07 7.36
CA GLU A 98 0.52 8.42 8.61
C GLU A 98 0.28 9.35 9.80
N SER A 99 -0.62 8.96 10.69
CA SER A 99 -1.01 9.81 11.82
C SER A 99 0.02 9.88 12.95
N THR A 100 0.92 8.89 13.02
CA THR A 100 1.96 8.84 14.05
C THR A 100 3.14 9.71 13.63
N GLN A 101 3.34 10.86 14.27
CA GLN A 101 4.38 11.83 13.95
C GLN A 101 5.79 11.21 13.80
N LYS A 102 6.15 10.27 14.65
CA LYS A 102 7.45 9.60 14.59
C LYS A 102 7.62 8.79 13.30
N LYS A 103 6.56 8.09 12.85
CA LYS A 103 6.56 7.33 11.60
C LYS A 103 6.52 8.26 10.39
N ALA A 104 5.75 9.34 10.45
CA ALA A 104 5.73 10.35 9.38
C ALA A 104 7.11 10.97 9.13
N ARG A 105 7.83 11.36 10.21
CA ARG A 105 9.23 11.83 10.10
C ARG A 105 10.18 10.80 9.51
N PHE A 106 9.99 9.53 9.86
CA PHE A 106 10.76 8.45 9.23
C PHE A 106 10.48 8.41 7.72
N LEU A 107 9.19 8.43 7.30
CA LEU A 107 8.82 8.45 5.88
C LEU A 107 9.39 9.66 5.14
N GLU A 108 9.35 10.86 5.71
CA GLU A 108 9.99 12.07 5.15
C GLU A 108 11.50 11.87 4.94
N SER A 109 12.16 11.22 5.89
CA SER A 109 13.58 10.86 5.77
C SER A 109 13.83 9.88 4.62
N VAL A 110 12.97 8.85 4.47
CA VAL A 110 13.04 7.88 3.38
C VAL A 110 12.83 8.56 2.03
N VAL A 111 11.78 9.37 1.89
CA VAL A 111 11.47 10.12 0.65
C VAL A 111 12.66 10.97 0.21
N ARG A 112 13.29 11.69 1.15
CA ARG A 112 14.46 12.51 0.87
C ARG A 112 15.69 11.67 0.50
N ARG A 113 15.98 10.57 1.25
CA ARG A 113 17.16 9.72 1.03
C ARG A 113 17.08 8.91 -0.26
N LEU A 114 15.87 8.58 -0.73
CA LEU A 114 15.63 7.87 -1.98
C LEU A 114 15.36 8.82 -3.16
N GLU A 115 15.32 10.14 -2.89
CA GLU A 115 15.05 11.18 -3.89
C GLU A 115 13.74 10.97 -4.65
N LEU A 116 12.66 10.60 -3.91
CA LEU A 116 11.36 10.32 -4.49
C LEU A 116 10.60 11.63 -4.77
N LYS A 117 10.59 12.06 -6.04
CA LYS A 117 9.96 13.31 -6.47
C LYS A 117 8.43 13.24 -6.60
N ASN A 118 7.90 12.03 -6.66
CA ASN A 118 6.48 11.74 -6.83
C ASN A 118 5.79 11.32 -5.52
N VAL A 119 6.45 11.48 -4.37
CA VAL A 119 5.92 11.09 -3.06
C VAL A 119 5.85 12.28 -2.11
N GLU A 120 4.69 12.47 -1.51
CA GLU A 120 4.42 13.42 -0.43
C GLU A 120 4.06 12.66 0.86
N VAL A 121 4.53 13.12 2.00
CA VAL A 121 4.17 12.57 3.32
C VAL A 121 3.30 13.56 4.05
N VAL A 122 2.18 13.09 4.60
CA VAL A 122 1.24 13.91 5.38
C VAL A 122 1.00 13.27 6.74
N ALA A 123 1.33 14.02 7.79
CA ALA A 123 1.19 13.58 9.17
C ALA A 123 -0.23 13.85 9.71
N GLU A 124 -1.24 13.24 9.09
CA GLU A 124 -2.67 13.40 9.40
C GLU A 124 -3.37 12.03 9.37
N ARG A 125 -4.53 11.94 9.97
CA ARG A 125 -5.42 10.79 9.80
C ARG A 125 -5.92 10.72 8.37
N ALA A 126 -5.94 9.50 7.81
CA ALA A 126 -6.33 9.30 6.41
C ALA A 126 -7.76 9.80 6.13
N GLU A 127 -8.70 9.51 7.04
CA GLU A 127 -10.10 9.94 6.93
C GLU A 127 -10.27 11.46 6.89
N ASP A 128 -9.49 12.19 7.69
CA ASP A 128 -9.55 13.66 7.78
C ASP A 128 -8.97 14.31 6.53
N TRP A 129 -7.86 13.77 6.03
CA TRP A 129 -7.23 14.24 4.79
C TRP A 129 -8.09 13.95 3.56
N LEU A 130 -8.62 12.72 3.44
CA LEU A 130 -9.46 12.29 2.33
C LEU A 130 -10.81 13.02 2.27
N ALA A 131 -11.27 13.59 3.38
CA ALA A 131 -12.47 14.44 3.39
C ALA A 131 -12.27 15.76 2.63
N LYS A 132 -11.02 16.22 2.50
CA LYS A 132 -10.63 17.52 1.91
C LYS A 132 -9.97 17.40 0.54
N HIS A 133 -9.46 16.20 0.20
CA HIS A 133 -8.63 15.99 -0.98
C HIS A 133 -9.23 14.90 -1.89
N ARG A 134 -9.01 15.06 -3.20
CA ARG A 134 -9.44 14.08 -4.20
C ARG A 134 -8.24 13.29 -4.70
N VAL A 135 -8.43 11.99 -4.85
CA VAL A 135 -7.46 11.05 -5.41
C VAL A 135 -8.18 10.05 -6.33
N ALA A 136 -7.45 9.45 -7.25
CA ALA A 136 -7.99 8.40 -8.10
C ALA A 136 -8.14 7.08 -7.33
N ILE A 137 -7.16 6.76 -6.48
CA ILE A 137 -7.12 5.50 -5.73
C ILE A 137 -6.70 5.78 -4.28
N VAL A 138 -7.40 5.13 -3.35
CA VAL A 138 -6.93 4.97 -1.96
C VAL A 138 -6.50 3.52 -1.78
N ILE A 139 -5.31 3.29 -1.27
CA ILE A 139 -4.84 1.97 -0.85
C ILE A 139 -4.84 1.87 0.67
N SER A 140 -5.14 0.67 1.15
CA SER A 140 -5.12 0.37 2.57
C SER A 140 -4.61 -1.04 2.80
N ARG A 141 -3.52 -1.18 3.55
CA ARG A 141 -2.93 -2.45 3.94
C ARG A 141 -2.87 -2.55 5.47
N ALA A 142 -3.50 -3.59 6.04
CA ALA A 142 -3.48 -3.90 7.48
C ALA A 142 -3.99 -2.79 8.42
N VAL A 143 -4.76 -1.81 7.91
CA VAL A 143 -5.29 -0.70 8.72
C VAL A 143 -6.52 -1.15 9.53
N ALA A 144 -7.47 -1.83 8.89
CA ALA A 144 -8.69 -2.30 9.54
C ALA A 144 -9.34 -3.48 8.80
N PRO A 145 -10.17 -4.30 9.49
CA PRO A 145 -11.12 -5.18 8.83
C PRO A 145 -12.07 -4.39 7.91
N LEU A 146 -12.62 -5.05 6.85
CA LEU A 146 -13.49 -4.40 5.87
C LEU A 146 -14.71 -3.72 6.52
N LEU A 147 -15.30 -4.34 7.55
CA LEU A 147 -16.41 -3.76 8.30
C LEU A 147 -16.12 -2.34 8.83
N ARG A 148 -14.89 -2.08 9.27
CA ARG A 148 -14.44 -0.75 9.72
C ARG A 148 -13.86 0.09 8.59
N GLY A 149 -13.22 -0.53 7.61
CA GLY A 149 -12.64 0.15 6.45
C GLY A 149 -13.70 0.79 5.54
N VAL A 150 -14.87 0.13 5.38
CA VAL A 150 -15.98 0.65 4.56
C VAL A 150 -16.43 2.05 5.02
N PRO A 151 -16.89 2.28 6.25
CA PRO A 151 -17.29 3.61 6.68
C PRO A 151 -16.14 4.62 6.69
N LEU A 152 -14.92 4.17 7.00
CA LEU A 152 -13.73 5.03 7.09
C LEU A 152 -13.39 5.67 5.73
N PHE A 153 -13.42 4.89 4.64
CA PHE A 153 -13.02 5.34 3.32
C PHE A 153 -14.17 5.69 2.37
N ALA A 154 -15.42 5.42 2.75
CA ALA A 154 -16.59 5.76 1.95
C ALA A 154 -16.66 7.26 1.52
N PRO A 155 -16.22 8.24 2.33
CA PRO A 155 -16.18 9.63 1.92
C PRO A 155 -15.32 9.89 0.66
N ALA A 156 -14.19 9.21 0.49
CA ALA A 156 -13.31 9.37 -0.67
C ALA A 156 -13.99 8.96 -1.99
N LEU A 157 -14.94 8.01 -1.95
CA LEU A 157 -15.72 7.58 -3.12
C LEU A 157 -16.63 8.67 -3.69
N ARG A 158 -16.96 9.71 -2.91
CA ARG A 158 -17.74 10.85 -3.41
C ARG A 158 -16.96 11.67 -4.44
N GLY A 159 -15.62 11.65 -4.33
CA GLY A 159 -14.71 12.26 -5.29
C GLY A 159 -14.38 11.41 -6.50
N GLY A 160 -15.00 10.22 -6.63
CA GLY A 160 -14.75 9.28 -7.73
C GLY A 160 -13.59 8.32 -7.49
N ALA A 161 -12.99 8.30 -6.28
CA ALA A 161 -11.93 7.38 -5.94
C ALA A 161 -12.37 5.90 -6.01
N ARG A 162 -11.40 5.00 -6.22
CA ARG A 162 -11.51 3.57 -5.96
C ARG A 162 -10.73 3.27 -4.68
N ILE A 163 -11.23 2.39 -3.83
CA ILE A 163 -10.48 1.98 -2.64
C ILE A 163 -10.00 0.56 -2.84
N LEU A 164 -8.70 0.32 -2.70
CA LEU A 164 -8.08 -0.99 -2.86
C LEU A 164 -7.53 -1.46 -1.51
N PHE A 165 -8.10 -2.54 -1.00
CA PHE A 165 -7.68 -3.18 0.23
C PHE A 165 -6.77 -4.36 -0.08
N TYR A 166 -5.55 -4.36 0.47
CA TYR A 166 -4.65 -5.52 0.48
C TYR A 166 -5.05 -6.44 1.63
N LYS A 167 -5.49 -7.64 1.30
CA LYS A 167 -6.04 -8.61 2.25
C LYS A 167 -5.33 -9.97 2.17
N GLY A 168 -5.56 -10.79 3.17
CA GLY A 168 -5.16 -12.20 3.17
C GLY A 168 -5.88 -13.03 2.11
N PRO A 169 -5.60 -14.34 2.05
CA PRO A 169 -6.08 -15.21 0.98
C PRO A 169 -7.61 -15.36 0.94
N ASP A 170 -8.25 -15.44 2.10
CA ASP A 170 -9.71 -15.57 2.20
C ASP A 170 -10.32 -14.30 2.82
N VAL A 171 -11.17 -13.67 2.05
CA VAL A 171 -11.90 -12.45 2.42
C VAL A 171 -13.42 -12.66 2.46
N THR A 172 -13.88 -13.90 2.29
CA THR A 172 -15.30 -14.22 2.15
C THR A 172 -16.09 -13.78 3.39
N ALA A 173 -15.59 -14.15 4.58
CA ALA A 173 -16.19 -13.76 5.84
C ALA A 173 -16.17 -12.23 6.05
N GLU A 174 -15.02 -11.57 5.79
CA GLU A 174 -14.91 -10.11 5.94
C GLU A 174 -15.86 -9.35 5.00
N ILE A 175 -16.05 -9.82 3.75
CA ILE A 175 -16.99 -9.22 2.80
C ILE A 175 -18.43 -9.40 3.29
N ALA A 176 -18.79 -10.60 3.78
CA ALA A 176 -20.11 -10.87 4.30
C ALA A 176 -20.42 -10.00 5.54
N GLU A 177 -19.49 -9.88 6.47
CA GLU A 177 -19.61 -9.02 7.65
C GLU A 177 -19.75 -7.53 7.29
N ALA A 178 -19.11 -7.08 6.22
CA ALA A 178 -19.18 -5.70 5.75
C ALA A 178 -20.45 -5.40 4.92
N ALA A 179 -21.24 -6.40 4.52
CA ALA A 179 -22.40 -6.25 3.66
C ALA A 179 -23.45 -5.23 4.18
N PRO A 180 -23.81 -5.20 5.48
CA PRO A 180 -24.74 -4.19 6.01
C PRO A 180 -24.26 -2.75 5.78
N GLU A 181 -22.94 -2.50 5.98
CA GLU A 181 -22.34 -1.19 5.80
C GLU A 181 -22.23 -0.77 4.33
N THR A 182 -21.94 -1.72 3.44
CA THR A 182 -21.90 -1.45 2.00
C THR A 182 -23.30 -1.18 1.45
N ASN A 183 -24.29 -1.98 1.83
CA ASN A 183 -25.69 -1.80 1.40
C ASN A 183 -26.25 -0.44 1.85
N LYS A 184 -26.05 -0.07 3.11
CA LYS A 184 -26.46 1.22 3.66
C LYS A 184 -25.91 2.41 2.88
N ARG A 185 -24.71 2.27 2.28
CA ARG A 185 -24.01 3.34 1.57
C ARG A 185 -24.06 3.23 0.05
N GLN A 186 -24.78 2.24 -0.49
CA GLN A 186 -24.82 1.93 -1.92
C GLN A 186 -23.39 1.71 -2.49
N LEU A 187 -22.61 0.91 -1.78
CA LEU A 187 -21.25 0.54 -2.17
C LEU A 187 -21.18 -0.92 -2.55
N ARG A 188 -20.13 -1.27 -3.30
CA ARG A 188 -19.82 -2.66 -3.69
C ARG A 188 -18.40 -2.98 -3.26
N LEU A 189 -18.22 -4.15 -2.67
CA LEU A 189 -16.94 -4.81 -2.50
C LEU A 189 -16.79 -5.91 -3.55
N ARG A 190 -15.66 -5.96 -4.23
CA ARG A 190 -15.35 -6.98 -5.23
C ARG A 190 -13.91 -7.41 -5.13
N VAL A 191 -13.66 -8.70 -5.14
CA VAL A 191 -12.31 -9.24 -5.36
C VAL A 191 -11.93 -8.99 -6.83
N ILE A 192 -10.84 -8.28 -7.05
CA ILE A 192 -10.37 -7.94 -8.40
C ILE A 192 -9.05 -8.62 -8.77
N GLU A 193 -8.28 -9.08 -7.78
CA GLU A 193 -7.03 -9.77 -8.03
C GLU A 193 -6.73 -10.74 -6.89
N ARG A 194 -6.07 -11.86 -7.21
CA ARG A 194 -5.48 -12.81 -6.27
C ARG A 194 -4.11 -13.23 -6.79
N TYR A 195 -3.14 -13.33 -5.88
CA TYR A 195 -1.79 -13.76 -6.21
C TYR A 195 -1.14 -14.50 -5.05
N GLY A 196 -0.26 -15.46 -5.37
CA GLY A 196 0.60 -16.12 -4.40
C GLY A 196 1.87 -15.32 -4.15
N LEU A 197 2.39 -15.38 -2.94
CA LEU A 197 3.72 -14.88 -2.62
C LEU A 197 4.76 -15.97 -2.86
N PRO A 198 6.00 -15.61 -3.29
CA PRO A 198 7.09 -16.56 -3.37
C PRO A 198 7.32 -17.34 -2.06
N ASP A 199 7.99 -18.48 -2.15
CA ASP A 199 8.37 -19.33 -1.03
C ASP A 199 7.18 -19.78 -0.15
N ASP A 200 6.01 -19.94 -0.76
CA ASP A 200 4.76 -20.33 -0.07
C ASP A 200 4.42 -19.43 1.15
N LEU A 201 4.89 -18.16 1.13
CA LEU A 201 4.62 -17.21 2.21
C LEU A 201 3.18 -16.66 2.22
N GLY A 202 2.29 -17.42 1.58
CA GLY A 202 0.85 -17.20 1.55
C GLY A 202 0.38 -16.55 0.27
N ALA A 203 -0.91 -16.24 0.23
CA ALA A 203 -1.55 -15.58 -0.89
C ALA A 203 -2.17 -14.25 -0.46
N ARG A 204 -2.48 -13.41 -1.45
CA ARG A 204 -3.10 -12.10 -1.26
C ARG A 204 -4.32 -11.95 -2.13
N THR A 205 -5.21 -11.12 -1.65
CA THR A 205 -6.42 -10.73 -2.34
C THR A 205 -6.54 -9.21 -2.34
N ILE A 206 -6.75 -8.62 -3.52
CA ILE A 206 -7.10 -7.21 -3.62
C ILE A 206 -8.62 -7.09 -3.70
N VAL A 207 -9.19 -6.41 -2.71
CA VAL A 207 -10.62 -6.09 -2.65
C VAL A 207 -10.82 -4.64 -3.05
N GLU A 208 -11.59 -4.43 -4.09
CA GLU A 208 -11.98 -3.10 -4.52
C GLU A 208 -13.31 -2.68 -3.89
N MET A 209 -13.37 -1.45 -3.38
CA MET A 209 -14.62 -0.80 -3.00
C MET A 209 -14.92 0.35 -3.95
N THR A 210 -16.13 0.34 -4.52
CA THR A 210 -16.64 1.38 -5.43
C THR A 210 -18.09 1.72 -5.10
N ARG A 211 -18.59 2.82 -5.66
CA ARG A 211 -20.04 3.10 -5.65
C ARG A 211 -20.78 2.17 -6.61
N VAL A 212 -21.98 1.76 -6.23
CA VAL A 212 -22.91 1.13 -7.18
C VAL A 212 -23.32 2.23 -8.16
N LYS A 213 -23.09 1.99 -9.46
CA LYS A 213 -23.62 2.89 -10.51
C LYS A 213 -25.13 2.74 -10.54
N SER A 214 -25.86 3.83 -10.36
CA SER A 214 -27.28 3.94 -10.66
C SER A 214 -27.53 3.77 -12.15
#